data_073ccef3859b54b00d975244f7848199
#
_entry.id   073ccef3859b54b00d975244f7848199
#
_cell.length_a   1.000
_cell.length_b   1.000
_cell.length_c   1.000
_cell.angle_alpha   90.00
_cell.angle_beta   90.00
_cell.angle_gamma   90.00
#
_symmetry.space_group_name_H-M   'P 1'
#
loop_
_entity.id
_entity.type
_entity.pdbx_description
1 polymer ?
#
loop_
_entity_poly.entity_id
_entity_poly.type
_entity_poly.pdbx_seq_one_letter_code
_entity_poly.pdbx_strand_id
1 'polypeptide(L)'
;MLKTNSTYCTLRWGYPIVDFGRGSIRTCCRTFEERVEPEEFEEKGSDIFLNSDYQIKNRLAHLKGYKNKLNSCTTCWRLEDGKIESPRLPEWLPYPYSFKDSDKNMVKEFTDKELTEVTIVNYVTNEELKLKDITLESDILRSQNPFMLEILLSTHCDLKCSYCSPQFSTKWAEEALKFGDVDKGYMDWSKPHIDSEEFEDSFWLWFDDIAIHSLDRIGMVGGEPMIQPNLFSFLDRMMESYNRLDTKKKPILWFVTNLNASEKIIDRFYEYLPKLCEVFQVEVHASIESFGKKAEYIRFGLNWDRFVRNANKLCSYEDKKNFHFGFQIANNSMSITGLLDFIKVAKDLQDTYKRGITLKHNIVTIPEFHSPMILTKDFAKYLDEVVDYLEKLPVNRMLPVPDPLGTWESFLEWITNIRDSIKNQEGEKIDWVSGDVNNIRASFYEWFKKYDERREVNFLEVFPEYKEFYNSCKELCEVKNGII
;
A
#
# COMPACT_ATOMS: atom_id res chain seq x y z
N MET A 1 6.57 7.72 22.27
CA MET A 1 6.79 6.62 21.31
C MET A 1 7.77 5.62 21.89
N LEU A 2 7.34 4.40 22.17
CA LEU A 2 8.23 3.32 22.59
C LEU A 2 8.88 2.73 21.34
N LYS A 3 10.03 3.24 20.92
CA LYS A 3 10.85 2.62 19.89
C LYS A 3 11.54 1.40 20.51
N THR A 4 11.18 0.24 20.06
CA THR A 4 11.67 -1.02 20.64
C THR A 4 13.08 -1.38 20.17
N ASN A 5 13.38 -1.26 18.91
CA ASN A 5 14.71 -1.20 18.31
C ASN A 5 14.57 -0.65 16.88
N SER A 6 15.68 -0.33 16.24
CA SER A 6 15.67 0.26 14.88
C SER A 6 15.12 -0.68 13.80
N THR A 7 15.01 -1.98 14.05
CA THR A 7 14.56 -3.00 13.08
C THR A 7 13.21 -3.60 13.41
N TYR A 8 12.76 -3.58 14.67
CA TYR A 8 11.52 -4.22 15.08
C TYR A 8 10.30 -3.61 14.36
N CYS A 9 9.40 -4.47 13.92
CA CYS A 9 8.20 -4.09 13.20
C CYS A 9 7.04 -5.04 13.52
N THR A 10 6.02 -4.56 14.22
CA THR A 10 4.83 -5.34 14.61
C THR A 10 4.10 -5.96 13.43
N LEU A 11 4.10 -5.30 12.27
CA LEU A 11 3.44 -5.81 11.06
C LEU A 11 3.92 -7.23 10.69
N ARG A 12 5.16 -7.58 11.07
CA ARG A 12 5.71 -8.92 10.82
C ARG A 12 5.03 -10.04 11.61
N TRP A 13 4.39 -9.70 12.71
CA TRP A 13 3.69 -10.67 13.54
C TRP A 13 2.19 -10.77 13.25
N GLY A 14 1.56 -9.71 12.77
CA GLY A 14 0.12 -9.68 12.70
C GLY A 14 -0.50 -9.15 11.41
N TYR A 15 0.28 -9.02 10.33
CA TYR A 15 -0.22 -8.50 9.06
C TYR A 15 0.10 -9.43 7.88
N PRO A 16 -0.53 -10.60 7.78
CA PRO A 16 -0.43 -11.44 6.60
C PRO A 16 -1.13 -10.81 5.39
N ILE A 17 -0.56 -11.08 4.23
CA ILE A 17 -1.13 -10.78 2.91
C ILE A 17 -1.16 -12.10 2.15
N VAL A 18 -2.33 -12.50 1.70
CA VAL A 18 -2.57 -13.76 1.00
C VAL A 18 -2.95 -13.48 -0.45
N ASP A 19 -2.20 -14.03 -1.38
CA ASP A 19 -2.47 -13.95 -2.83
C ASP A 19 -2.93 -15.31 -3.36
N PHE A 20 -4.23 -15.45 -3.57
CA PHE A 20 -4.84 -16.67 -4.10
C PHE A 20 -4.45 -16.92 -5.55
N GLY A 21 -4.27 -15.85 -6.33
CA GLY A 21 -3.89 -15.96 -7.73
C GLY A 21 -2.51 -16.60 -7.95
N ARG A 22 -1.64 -16.55 -6.93
CA ARG A 22 -0.27 -17.06 -6.98
C ARG A 22 0.06 -18.13 -5.96
N GLY A 23 -0.86 -18.43 -5.04
CA GLY A 23 -0.56 -19.30 -3.91
C GLY A 23 0.62 -18.79 -3.10
N SER A 24 0.63 -17.49 -2.81
CA SER A 24 1.73 -16.83 -2.12
C SER A 24 1.27 -16.07 -0.88
N ILE A 25 2.19 -15.90 0.05
CA ILE A 25 1.98 -15.17 1.29
C ILE A 25 3.10 -14.18 1.54
N ARG A 26 2.81 -13.13 2.29
CA ARG A 26 3.82 -12.21 2.81
C ARG A 26 3.30 -11.53 4.08
N THR A 27 4.19 -10.99 4.86
CA THR A 27 3.83 -10.16 6.02
C THR A 27 4.22 -8.73 5.75
N CYS A 28 3.26 -7.85 5.59
CA CYS A 28 3.43 -6.45 5.22
C CYS A 28 3.55 -6.19 3.70
N CYS A 29 2.91 -5.11 3.25
CA CYS A 29 2.85 -4.69 1.83
C CYS A 29 4.21 -4.31 1.21
N ARG A 30 5.26 -4.13 2.01
CA ARG A 30 6.61 -3.77 1.57
C ARG A 30 7.57 -4.94 1.46
N THR A 31 7.13 -6.16 1.81
CA THR A 31 7.98 -7.34 1.74
C THR A 31 7.92 -8.02 0.39
N PHE A 32 8.97 -8.78 0.09
CA PHE A 32 8.95 -9.66 -1.04
C PHE A 32 7.88 -10.74 -0.83
N GLU A 33 7.26 -11.12 -1.91
CA GLU A 33 6.33 -12.21 -2.00
C GLU A 33 7.08 -13.53 -1.80
N GLU A 34 6.53 -14.38 -0.96
CA GLU A 34 6.99 -15.73 -0.75
C GLU A 34 5.97 -16.68 -1.36
N ARG A 35 6.39 -17.44 -2.34
CA ARG A 35 5.60 -18.56 -2.80
C ARG A 35 5.62 -19.65 -1.76
N VAL A 36 4.48 -20.24 -1.57
CA VAL A 36 4.37 -21.41 -0.71
C VAL A 36 4.83 -22.62 -1.49
N GLU A 37 5.85 -23.31 -0.99
CA GLU A 37 6.34 -24.54 -1.59
C GLU A 37 5.51 -25.74 -1.10
N PRO A 38 5.22 -26.74 -1.97
CA PRO A 38 4.36 -27.87 -1.63
C PRO A 38 4.81 -28.61 -0.37
N GLU A 39 6.12 -28.84 -0.23
CA GLU A 39 6.67 -29.58 0.91
C GLU A 39 6.44 -28.83 2.23
N GLU A 40 6.61 -27.51 2.25
CA GLU A 40 6.36 -26.70 3.44
C GLU A 40 4.85 -26.61 3.74
N PHE A 41 4.02 -26.59 2.70
CA PHE A 41 2.57 -26.59 2.84
C PHE A 41 2.05 -27.90 3.43
N GLU A 42 2.55 -29.05 2.96
CA GLU A 42 2.23 -30.36 3.52
C GLU A 42 2.64 -30.48 4.99
N GLU A 43 3.80 -29.92 5.38
CA GLU A 43 4.31 -29.95 6.76
C GLU A 43 3.49 -29.05 7.70
N LYS A 44 3.17 -27.82 7.28
CA LYS A 44 2.60 -26.79 8.15
C LYS A 44 1.07 -26.65 8.03
N GLY A 45 0.49 -27.10 6.93
CA GLY A 45 -0.93 -26.92 6.66
C GLY A 45 -1.34 -25.46 6.77
N SER A 46 -2.44 -25.22 7.50
CA SER A 46 -2.99 -23.87 7.67
C SER A 46 -2.11 -22.89 8.50
N ASP A 47 -1.13 -23.40 9.26
CA ASP A 47 -0.21 -22.52 10.03
C ASP A 47 0.70 -21.70 9.11
N ILE A 48 0.86 -22.11 7.85
CA ILE A 48 1.72 -21.45 6.87
C ILE A 48 1.36 -19.98 6.63
N PHE A 49 0.07 -19.62 6.74
CA PHE A 49 -0.40 -18.25 6.48
C PHE A 49 0.22 -17.21 7.41
N LEU A 50 0.72 -17.64 8.55
CA LEU A 50 1.30 -16.75 9.53
C LEU A 50 2.71 -17.18 9.99
N ASN A 51 3.08 -18.45 9.84
CA ASN A 51 4.30 -19.01 10.40
C ASN A 51 5.13 -19.82 9.38
N SER A 52 5.22 -19.35 8.12
CA SER A 52 6.17 -19.93 7.17
C SER A 52 7.61 -19.76 7.68
N ASP A 53 8.49 -20.61 7.20
CA ASP A 53 9.92 -20.55 7.52
C ASP A 53 10.53 -19.19 7.22
N TYR A 54 10.12 -18.58 6.11
CA TYR A 54 10.57 -17.26 5.74
C TYR A 54 10.08 -16.20 6.75
N GLN A 55 8.83 -16.25 7.17
CA GLN A 55 8.27 -15.33 8.16
C GLN A 55 8.99 -15.46 9.50
N ILE A 56 9.22 -16.70 9.98
CA ILE A 56 9.94 -16.97 11.23
C ILE A 56 11.39 -16.43 11.15
N LYS A 57 12.10 -16.71 10.06
CA LYS A 57 13.47 -16.20 9.83
C LYS A 57 13.51 -14.66 9.80
N ASN A 58 12.53 -14.02 9.18
CA ASN A 58 12.41 -12.56 9.17
C ASN A 58 12.13 -11.98 10.56
N ARG A 59 11.22 -12.59 11.35
CA ARG A 59 10.96 -12.14 12.72
C ARG A 59 12.22 -12.23 13.59
N LEU A 60 12.97 -13.32 13.49
CA LEU A 60 14.25 -13.45 14.19
C LEU A 60 15.23 -12.33 13.78
N ALA A 61 15.33 -12.03 12.48
CA ALA A 61 16.19 -10.95 11.99
C ALA A 61 15.73 -9.56 12.49
N HIS A 62 14.41 -9.33 12.58
CA HIS A 62 13.85 -8.12 13.16
C HIS A 62 14.17 -7.98 14.65
N LEU A 63 14.02 -9.04 15.44
CA LEU A 63 14.32 -9.01 16.87
C LEU A 63 15.83 -8.81 17.11
N LYS A 64 16.69 -9.48 16.34
CA LYS A 64 18.15 -9.43 16.49
C LYS A 64 18.81 -8.22 15.81
N GLY A 65 18.07 -7.30 15.22
CA GLY A 65 18.64 -6.10 14.61
C GLY A 65 19.40 -6.32 13.30
N TYR A 66 19.21 -7.44 12.61
CA TYR A 66 19.98 -7.80 11.42
C TYR A 66 19.48 -7.04 10.17
N LYS A 67 19.79 -5.74 10.08
CA LYS A 67 19.38 -4.88 8.94
C LYS A 67 19.80 -5.46 7.57
N ASN A 68 20.98 -6.06 7.49
CA ASN A 68 21.51 -6.66 6.26
C ASN A 68 20.71 -7.87 5.75
N LYS A 69 19.88 -8.48 6.58
CA LYS A 69 18.98 -9.59 6.21
C LYS A 69 17.55 -9.13 5.89
N LEU A 70 17.27 -7.84 5.98
CA LEU A 70 15.93 -7.25 5.88
C LEU A 70 15.82 -6.26 4.71
N ASN A 71 16.33 -6.63 3.54
CA ASN A 71 16.40 -5.76 2.36
C ASN A 71 15.05 -5.13 1.97
N SER A 72 13.96 -5.84 2.19
CA SER A 72 12.60 -5.33 1.90
C SER A 72 12.15 -4.18 2.84
N CYS A 73 12.83 -3.98 3.97
CA CYS A 73 12.50 -2.94 4.94
C CYS A 73 13.21 -1.59 4.67
N THR A 74 14.10 -1.53 3.71
CA THR A 74 14.90 -0.33 3.38
C THR A 74 14.01 0.88 3.04
N THR A 75 12.85 0.68 2.42
CA THR A 75 11.91 1.77 2.10
C THR A 75 11.39 2.45 3.36
N CYS A 76 11.00 1.68 4.40
CA CYS A 76 10.53 2.26 5.66
C CYS A 76 11.66 3.03 6.35
N TRP A 77 12.86 2.48 6.39
CA TRP A 77 14.00 3.18 7.01
C TRP A 77 14.36 4.47 6.29
N ARG A 78 14.34 4.49 4.94
CA ARG A 78 14.56 5.74 4.17
C ARG A 78 13.51 6.80 4.47
N LEU A 79 12.23 6.42 4.61
CA LEU A 79 11.17 7.34 5.01
C LEU A 79 11.48 7.94 6.40
N GLU A 80 11.87 7.10 7.35
CA GLU A 80 12.19 7.51 8.71
C GLU A 80 13.45 8.38 8.80
N ASP A 81 14.48 8.05 8.02
CA ASP A 81 15.69 8.87 7.88
C ASP A 81 15.35 10.26 7.31
N GLY A 82 14.39 10.32 6.38
CA GLY A 82 13.81 11.56 5.84
C GLY A 82 12.78 12.23 6.76
N LYS A 83 12.62 11.78 8.01
CA LYS A 83 11.64 12.28 9.01
C LYS A 83 10.19 12.13 8.58
N ILE A 84 9.89 11.14 7.72
CA ILE A 84 8.54 10.79 7.31
C ILE A 84 8.08 9.54 8.04
N GLU A 85 6.81 9.54 8.41
CA GLU A 85 6.20 8.40 9.05
C GLU A 85 6.17 7.20 8.10
N SER A 86 6.74 6.09 8.53
CA SER A 86 6.70 4.82 7.80
C SER A 86 5.50 3.98 8.25
N PRO A 87 5.03 3.03 7.40
CA PRO A 87 3.93 2.13 7.77
C PRO A 87 4.16 1.28 9.03
N ARG A 88 5.39 1.21 9.54
CA ARG A 88 5.72 0.43 10.74
C ARG A 88 5.65 1.23 12.04
N LEU A 89 5.43 2.55 11.99
CA LEU A 89 5.49 3.45 13.14
C LEU A 89 4.12 3.96 13.67
N PRO A 90 2.96 3.75 13.04
CA PRO A 90 1.71 4.30 13.53
C PRO A 90 1.44 3.90 15.00
N GLU A 91 0.96 4.84 15.78
CA GLU A 91 0.69 4.65 17.23
C GLU A 91 -0.42 3.62 17.49
N TRP A 92 -1.30 3.38 16.54
CA TRP A 92 -2.38 2.41 16.64
C TRP A 92 -1.93 0.96 16.45
N LEU A 93 -0.70 0.71 15.98
CA LEU A 93 -0.18 -0.65 15.87
C LEU A 93 0.06 -1.24 17.25
N PRO A 94 -0.40 -2.48 17.51
CA PRO A 94 -0.10 -3.16 18.75
C PRO A 94 1.40 -3.45 18.85
N TYR A 95 2.01 -3.09 19.99
CA TYR A 95 3.41 -3.40 20.27
C TYR A 95 3.48 -4.43 21.41
N PRO A 96 3.44 -5.73 21.11
CA PRO A 96 3.41 -6.75 22.14
C PRO A 96 4.75 -6.92 22.87
N TYR A 97 5.84 -6.36 22.33
CA TYR A 97 7.18 -6.53 22.87
C TYR A 97 7.85 -5.20 23.19
N SER A 98 8.60 -5.17 24.27
CA SER A 98 9.57 -4.13 24.60
C SER A 98 10.95 -4.75 24.81
N PHE A 99 11.97 -3.91 24.73
CA PHE A 99 13.37 -4.31 24.92
C PHE A 99 13.95 -3.57 26.10
N LYS A 100 14.61 -4.30 27.01
CA LYS A 100 15.27 -3.75 28.20
C LYS A 100 16.72 -4.13 28.21
N ASP A 101 17.59 -3.22 28.67
CA ASP A 101 19.01 -3.50 28.96
C ASP A 101 19.19 -4.24 30.31
N SER A 102 20.44 -4.49 30.70
CA SER A 102 20.81 -5.11 31.98
C SER A 102 20.26 -4.34 33.18
N ASP A 103 20.12 -3.03 33.07
CA ASP A 103 19.65 -2.14 34.13
C ASP A 103 18.14 -1.93 34.10
N LYS A 104 17.42 -2.74 33.28
CA LYS A 104 15.97 -2.68 33.06
C LYS A 104 15.47 -1.40 32.40
N ASN A 105 16.35 -0.58 31.82
CA ASN A 105 15.94 0.57 31.04
C ASN A 105 15.43 0.15 29.66
N MET A 106 14.47 0.90 29.12
CA MET A 106 13.96 0.68 27.78
C MET A 106 15.01 1.00 26.73
N VAL A 107 15.36 0.01 25.91
CA VAL A 107 16.36 0.15 24.85
C VAL A 107 15.68 0.57 23.57
N LYS A 108 16.16 1.66 22.97
CA LYS A 108 15.66 2.17 21.68
C LYS A 108 16.48 1.63 20.49
N GLU A 109 17.76 1.45 20.70
CA GLU A 109 18.70 0.89 19.73
C GLU A 109 19.77 0.10 20.48
N PHE A 110 20.27 -0.97 19.89
CA PHE A 110 21.37 -1.76 20.45
C PHE A 110 22.30 -2.27 19.34
N THR A 111 23.56 -2.38 19.67
CA THR A 111 24.61 -2.93 18.82
C THR A 111 24.71 -4.45 18.96
N ASP A 112 25.38 -5.13 18.03
CA ASP A 112 25.59 -6.58 18.11
C ASP A 112 26.30 -7.02 19.40
N LYS A 113 27.08 -6.14 20.02
CA LYS A 113 27.74 -6.40 21.31
C LYS A 113 26.77 -6.36 22.50
N GLU A 114 25.74 -5.53 22.40
CA GLU A 114 24.75 -5.36 23.46
C GLU A 114 23.62 -6.40 23.39
N LEU A 115 23.51 -7.13 22.25
CA LEU A 115 22.50 -8.18 22.05
C LEU A 115 22.47 -9.24 23.17
N THR A 116 23.60 -9.51 23.80
CA THR A 116 23.71 -10.51 24.87
C THR A 116 23.02 -10.08 26.17
N GLU A 117 22.87 -8.77 26.39
CA GLU A 117 22.33 -8.19 27.60
C GLU A 117 20.89 -7.69 27.46
N VAL A 118 20.36 -7.71 26.21
CA VAL A 118 18.98 -7.25 25.96
C VAL A 118 17.96 -8.32 26.36
N THR A 119 16.96 -7.91 27.13
CA THR A 119 15.80 -8.71 27.49
C THR A 119 14.58 -8.22 26.72
N ILE A 120 13.83 -9.13 26.10
CA ILE A 120 12.56 -8.87 25.49
C ILE A 120 11.46 -9.16 26.52
N VAL A 121 10.53 -8.25 26.64
CA VAL A 121 9.34 -8.41 27.49
C VAL A 121 8.11 -8.45 26.62
N ASN A 122 7.34 -9.53 26.73
CA ASN A 122 6.02 -9.62 26.12
C ASN A 122 5.02 -8.96 27.08
N TYR A 123 4.41 -7.86 26.68
CA TYR A 123 3.45 -7.12 27.52
C TYR A 123 2.13 -7.87 27.76
N VAL A 124 1.80 -8.84 26.93
CA VAL A 124 0.57 -9.61 27.06
C VAL A 124 0.72 -10.72 28.11
N THR A 125 1.88 -11.45 28.03
CA THR A 125 2.14 -12.60 28.91
C THR A 125 3.02 -12.24 30.11
N ASN A 126 3.66 -11.07 30.12
CA ASN A 126 4.72 -10.65 31.06
C ASN A 126 5.95 -11.59 31.03
N GLU A 127 6.13 -12.34 29.99
CA GLU A 127 7.29 -13.22 29.82
C GLU A 127 8.51 -12.40 29.45
N GLU A 128 9.63 -12.69 30.12
CA GLU A 128 10.93 -12.08 29.85
C GLU A 128 11.89 -13.11 29.24
N LEU A 129 12.42 -12.82 28.06
CA LEU A 129 13.36 -13.66 27.34
C LEU A 129 14.64 -12.89 27.01
N LYS A 130 15.81 -13.51 27.21
CA LYS A 130 17.05 -12.90 26.74
C LYS A 130 17.16 -13.05 25.23
N LEU A 131 17.46 -11.95 24.56
CA LEU A 131 17.52 -11.91 23.09
C LEU A 131 18.55 -12.90 22.51
N LYS A 132 19.66 -13.16 23.23
CA LYS A 132 20.67 -14.14 22.83
C LYS A 132 20.15 -15.57 22.76
N ASP A 133 19.18 -15.92 23.59
CA ASP A 133 18.65 -17.28 23.74
C ASP A 133 17.53 -17.58 22.73
N ILE A 134 17.09 -16.57 21.95
CA ILE A 134 16.07 -16.76 20.92
C ILE A 134 16.67 -17.44 19.69
N THR A 135 16.12 -18.59 19.34
CA THR A 135 16.46 -19.40 18.17
C THR A 135 15.24 -19.50 17.23
N LEU A 136 15.38 -20.17 16.09
CA LEU A 136 14.27 -20.37 15.14
C LEU A 136 13.11 -21.20 15.74
N GLU A 137 13.39 -22.00 16.74
CA GLU A 137 12.42 -22.86 17.43
C GLU A 137 11.63 -22.11 18.53
N SER A 138 12.06 -20.89 18.87
CA SER A 138 11.46 -20.11 19.96
C SER A 138 10.03 -19.67 19.62
N ASP A 139 9.10 -19.91 20.55
CA ASP A 139 7.68 -19.58 20.37
C ASP A 139 7.40 -18.09 20.15
N ILE A 140 8.26 -17.22 20.66
CA ILE A 140 8.15 -15.76 20.41
C ILE A 140 8.18 -15.39 18.92
N LEU A 141 8.74 -16.25 18.07
CA LEU A 141 8.76 -16.05 16.62
C LEU A 141 7.49 -16.53 15.93
N ARG A 142 6.63 -17.27 16.63
CA ARG A 142 5.35 -17.75 16.11
C ARG A 142 4.25 -16.76 16.43
N SER A 143 3.33 -16.60 15.52
CA SER A 143 2.19 -15.70 15.69
C SER A 143 0.88 -16.48 15.53
N GLN A 144 -0.09 -16.14 16.37
CA GLN A 144 -1.43 -16.73 16.35
C GLN A 144 -2.54 -15.67 16.34
N ASN A 145 -2.16 -14.37 16.39
CA ASN A 145 -3.12 -13.27 16.54
C ASN A 145 -2.89 -12.22 15.45
N PRO A 146 -3.27 -12.49 14.18
CA PRO A 146 -3.24 -11.46 13.16
C PRO A 146 -4.26 -10.36 13.50
N PHE A 147 -3.84 -9.10 13.40
CA PHE A 147 -4.73 -7.95 13.62
C PHE A 147 -5.16 -7.30 12.31
N MET A 148 -4.47 -7.59 11.23
CA MET A 148 -4.76 -7.09 9.89
C MET A 148 -4.51 -8.19 8.87
N LEU A 149 -5.35 -8.28 7.85
CA LEU A 149 -5.23 -9.24 6.75
C LEU A 149 -5.49 -8.52 5.44
N GLU A 150 -4.65 -8.69 4.44
CA GLU A 150 -4.97 -8.33 3.06
C GLU A 150 -5.14 -9.56 2.19
N ILE A 151 -6.12 -9.52 1.31
CA ILE A 151 -6.54 -10.59 0.43
C ILE A 151 -6.47 -10.11 -1.01
N LEU A 152 -5.69 -10.82 -1.82
CA LEU A 152 -5.61 -10.66 -3.26
C LEU A 152 -6.27 -11.89 -3.89
N LEU A 153 -7.46 -11.72 -4.48
CA LEU A 153 -8.13 -12.82 -5.15
C LEU A 153 -7.44 -13.20 -6.46
N SER A 154 -6.95 -12.20 -7.19
CA SER A 154 -6.06 -12.38 -8.33
C SER A 154 -5.40 -11.06 -8.73
N THR A 155 -4.53 -11.12 -9.75
CA THR A 155 -3.92 -9.94 -10.38
C THR A 155 -4.76 -9.37 -11.52
N HIS A 156 -6.01 -9.85 -11.72
CA HIS A 156 -6.89 -9.35 -12.75
C HIS A 156 -7.20 -7.86 -12.54
N CYS A 157 -6.81 -7.04 -13.54
CA CYS A 157 -6.99 -5.58 -13.51
C CYS A 157 -7.23 -5.08 -14.94
N ASP A 158 -8.14 -4.15 -15.08
CA ASP A 158 -8.49 -3.50 -16.34
C ASP A 158 -7.61 -2.30 -16.69
N LEU A 159 -6.74 -1.85 -15.77
CA LEU A 159 -5.86 -0.69 -15.96
C LEU A 159 -4.38 -1.08 -16.10
N LYS A 160 -3.62 -0.16 -16.73
CA LYS A 160 -2.15 -0.19 -16.82
C LYS A 160 -1.57 1.11 -16.25
N CYS A 161 -1.77 1.36 -14.95
CA CYS A 161 -1.26 2.56 -14.30
C CYS A 161 0.24 2.70 -14.49
N SER A 162 0.73 3.93 -14.72
CA SER A 162 2.12 4.20 -15.09
C SER A 162 3.16 3.65 -14.09
N TYR A 163 2.85 3.66 -12.82
CA TYR A 163 3.70 3.21 -11.72
C TYR A 163 3.40 1.77 -11.24
N CYS A 164 2.50 1.07 -11.93
CA CYS A 164 2.20 -0.34 -11.65
C CYS A 164 3.17 -1.27 -12.41
N SER A 165 3.02 -2.56 -12.23
CA SER A 165 3.87 -3.57 -12.87
C SER A 165 3.07 -4.78 -13.37
N PRO A 166 3.66 -5.60 -14.25
CA PRO A 166 3.08 -6.87 -14.67
C PRO A 166 2.69 -7.79 -13.52
N GLN A 167 3.37 -7.64 -12.39
CA GLN A 167 3.13 -8.42 -11.19
C GLN A 167 1.76 -8.18 -10.56
N PHE A 168 1.19 -6.99 -10.74
CA PHE A 168 -0.07 -6.58 -10.09
C PHE A 168 -1.20 -6.26 -11.08
N SER A 169 -0.97 -6.42 -12.39
CA SER A 169 -1.99 -6.18 -13.40
C SER A 169 -1.83 -7.10 -14.60
N THR A 170 -2.88 -7.87 -14.90
CA THR A 170 -2.93 -8.72 -16.09
C THR A 170 -2.77 -7.91 -17.38
N LYS A 171 -3.32 -6.68 -17.44
CA LYS A 171 -3.16 -5.81 -18.61
C LYS A 171 -1.73 -5.32 -18.79
N TRP A 172 -1.00 -5.10 -17.69
CA TRP A 172 0.42 -4.84 -17.73
C TRP A 172 1.21 -6.07 -18.22
N ALA A 173 0.88 -7.26 -17.70
CA ALA A 173 1.53 -8.50 -18.11
C ALA A 173 1.33 -8.79 -19.61
N GLU A 174 0.12 -8.59 -20.14
CA GLU A 174 -0.19 -8.68 -21.56
C GLU A 174 0.69 -7.73 -22.41
N GLU A 175 0.84 -6.47 -21.98
CA GLU A 175 1.68 -5.49 -22.67
C GLU A 175 3.16 -5.86 -22.60
N ALA A 176 3.65 -6.24 -21.44
CA ALA A 176 5.05 -6.60 -21.21
C ALA A 176 5.46 -7.83 -22.06
N LEU A 177 4.58 -8.84 -22.17
CA LEU A 177 4.78 -9.98 -23.06
C LEU A 177 4.78 -9.58 -24.53
N LYS A 178 3.84 -8.72 -24.93
CA LYS A 178 3.74 -8.25 -26.33
C LYS A 178 5.01 -7.55 -26.79
N PHE A 179 5.66 -6.79 -25.92
CA PHE A 179 6.86 -6.02 -26.26
C PHE A 179 8.18 -6.67 -25.80
N GLY A 180 8.11 -7.88 -25.23
CA GLY A 180 9.30 -8.64 -24.84
C GLY A 180 10.03 -8.12 -23.61
N ASP A 181 9.36 -7.33 -22.75
CA ASP A 181 9.93 -6.87 -21.47
C ASP A 181 9.97 -8.01 -20.44
N VAL A 182 9.11 -9.00 -20.58
CA VAL A 182 9.10 -10.25 -19.82
C VAL A 182 8.98 -11.43 -20.78
N ASP A 183 9.50 -12.56 -20.42
CA ASP A 183 9.42 -13.79 -21.18
C ASP A 183 8.23 -14.67 -20.74
N LYS A 184 8.05 -15.81 -21.40
CA LYS A 184 7.00 -16.77 -21.03
C LYS A 184 7.24 -17.38 -19.66
N GLY A 185 8.50 -17.50 -19.22
CA GLY A 185 8.85 -17.99 -17.90
C GLY A 185 8.32 -17.11 -16.77
N TYR A 186 8.17 -15.79 -17.02
CA TYR A 186 7.51 -14.90 -16.09
C TYR A 186 6.05 -15.32 -15.81
N MET A 187 5.31 -15.75 -16.85
CA MET A 187 3.92 -16.21 -16.67
C MET A 187 3.87 -17.53 -15.91
N ASP A 188 4.85 -18.41 -16.11
CA ASP A 188 4.94 -19.65 -15.34
C ASP A 188 5.34 -19.38 -13.90
N TRP A 189 6.23 -18.42 -13.67
CA TRP A 189 6.59 -17.94 -12.33
C TRP A 189 5.39 -17.31 -11.60
N SER A 190 4.43 -16.75 -12.30
CA SER A 190 3.23 -16.14 -11.68
C SER A 190 2.14 -17.15 -11.28
N LYS A 191 2.29 -18.44 -11.61
CA LYS A 191 1.33 -19.48 -11.23
C LYS A 191 1.61 -20.02 -9.83
N PRO A 192 0.58 -20.46 -9.07
CA PRO A 192 0.78 -21.13 -7.80
C PRO A 192 1.51 -22.48 -8.00
N HIS A 193 2.32 -22.86 -7.01
CA HIS A 193 2.95 -24.17 -6.94
C HIS A 193 2.06 -25.20 -6.26
N ILE A 194 1.01 -24.74 -5.57
CA ILE A 194 0.04 -25.54 -4.85
C ILE A 194 -1.27 -25.53 -5.62
N ASP A 195 -2.08 -26.57 -5.48
CA ASP A 195 -3.44 -26.60 -5.98
C ASP A 195 -4.26 -25.45 -5.37
N SER A 196 -4.99 -24.73 -6.22
CA SER A 196 -5.69 -23.50 -5.79
C SER A 196 -6.86 -23.80 -4.85
N GLU A 197 -7.53 -24.93 -5.02
CA GLU A 197 -8.64 -25.35 -4.16
C GLU A 197 -8.11 -25.76 -2.79
N GLU A 198 -7.03 -26.54 -2.74
CA GLU A 198 -6.37 -26.93 -1.51
C GLU A 198 -5.82 -25.74 -0.72
N PHE A 199 -5.25 -24.74 -1.42
CA PHE A 199 -4.78 -23.50 -0.79
C PHE A 199 -5.94 -22.68 -0.21
N GLU A 200 -7.06 -22.59 -0.93
CA GLU A 200 -8.25 -21.87 -0.47
C GLU A 200 -8.91 -22.59 0.73
N ASP A 201 -9.03 -23.92 0.70
CA ASP A 201 -9.57 -24.70 1.81
C ASP A 201 -8.72 -24.54 3.08
N SER A 202 -7.39 -24.60 2.95
CA SER A 202 -6.48 -24.36 4.07
C SER A 202 -6.56 -22.94 4.60
N PHE A 203 -6.76 -21.94 3.72
CA PHE A 203 -6.99 -20.57 4.14
C PHE A 203 -8.27 -20.45 4.98
N TRP A 204 -9.38 -21.05 4.55
CA TRP A 204 -10.63 -20.99 5.30
C TRP A 204 -10.55 -21.71 6.65
N LEU A 205 -9.80 -22.81 6.73
CA LEU A 205 -9.52 -23.49 7.99
C LEU A 205 -8.75 -22.54 8.95
N TRP A 206 -7.66 -21.94 8.47
CA TRP A 206 -6.89 -20.96 9.25
C TRP A 206 -7.72 -19.72 9.63
N PHE A 207 -8.53 -19.21 8.68
CA PHE A 207 -9.38 -18.06 8.91
C PHE A 207 -10.41 -18.30 10.00
N ASP A 208 -11.13 -19.43 9.91
CA ASP A 208 -12.20 -19.77 10.84
C ASP A 208 -11.67 -20.14 12.25
N ASP A 209 -10.53 -20.83 12.33
CA ASP A 209 -10.02 -21.35 13.59
C ASP A 209 -9.10 -20.36 14.33
N ILE A 210 -8.42 -19.47 13.60
CA ILE A 210 -7.37 -18.60 14.17
C ILE A 210 -7.64 -17.13 13.88
N ALA A 211 -7.65 -16.74 12.59
CA ALA A 211 -7.55 -15.34 12.22
C ALA A 211 -8.77 -14.50 12.64
N ILE A 212 -9.96 -15.04 12.43
CA ILE A 212 -11.23 -14.36 12.68
C ILE A 212 -11.39 -13.86 14.13
N HIS A 213 -10.72 -14.48 15.10
CA HIS A 213 -10.82 -14.15 16.52
C HIS A 213 -10.05 -12.91 16.91
N SER A 214 -9.06 -12.49 16.10
CA SER A 214 -8.16 -11.38 16.43
C SER A 214 -8.14 -10.26 15.38
N LEU A 215 -8.67 -10.50 14.18
CA LEU A 215 -8.65 -9.51 13.10
C LEU A 215 -9.47 -8.26 13.46
N ASP A 216 -8.82 -7.12 13.37
CA ASP A 216 -9.44 -5.80 13.44
C ASP A 216 -9.77 -5.25 12.05
N ARG A 217 -8.97 -5.63 11.05
CA ARG A 217 -9.04 -5.08 9.69
C ARG A 217 -8.80 -6.16 8.64
N ILE A 218 -9.63 -6.17 7.59
CA ILE A 218 -9.51 -7.08 6.43
C ILE A 218 -9.58 -6.26 5.16
N GLY A 219 -8.57 -6.38 4.30
CA GLY A 219 -8.46 -5.65 3.05
C GLY A 219 -8.68 -6.51 1.82
N MET A 220 -9.55 -6.07 0.95
CA MET A 220 -9.68 -6.59 -0.41
C MET A 220 -8.86 -5.70 -1.33
N VAL A 221 -7.73 -6.24 -1.77
CA VAL A 221 -6.73 -5.52 -2.59
C VAL A 221 -6.30 -6.38 -3.78
N GLY A 222 -5.25 -6.00 -4.48
CA GLY A 222 -4.71 -6.80 -5.59
C GLY A 222 -4.86 -6.09 -6.92
N GLY A 223 -5.17 -6.79 -8.02
CA GLY A 223 -5.38 -6.17 -9.32
C GLY A 223 -6.49 -5.11 -9.26
N GLU A 224 -7.71 -5.52 -9.46
CA GLU A 224 -8.90 -4.70 -9.19
C GLU A 224 -9.97 -5.55 -8.51
N PRO A 225 -10.22 -5.37 -7.20
CA PRO A 225 -11.13 -6.23 -6.45
C PRO A 225 -12.56 -6.25 -7.02
N MET A 226 -13.08 -5.10 -7.46
CA MET A 226 -14.47 -4.99 -7.89
C MET A 226 -14.82 -5.81 -9.14
N ILE A 227 -13.83 -6.16 -9.98
CA ILE A 227 -14.04 -6.95 -11.18
C ILE A 227 -13.65 -8.44 -11.02
N GLN A 228 -13.28 -8.87 -9.81
CA GLN A 228 -12.97 -10.28 -9.57
C GLN A 228 -14.24 -11.14 -9.67
N PRO A 229 -14.25 -12.23 -10.46
CA PRO A 229 -15.44 -13.05 -10.66
C PRO A 229 -15.99 -13.65 -9.36
N ASN A 230 -15.10 -14.03 -8.45
CA ASN A 230 -15.43 -14.68 -7.19
C ASN A 230 -15.56 -13.72 -5.99
N LEU A 231 -15.50 -12.38 -6.18
CA LEU A 231 -15.58 -11.41 -5.09
C LEU A 231 -16.79 -11.66 -4.17
N PHE A 232 -17.98 -11.73 -4.75
CA PHE A 232 -19.21 -11.81 -3.94
C PHE A 232 -19.36 -13.15 -3.21
N SER A 233 -18.98 -14.25 -3.84
CA SER A 233 -18.98 -15.57 -3.17
C SER A 233 -17.95 -15.63 -2.03
N PHE A 234 -16.79 -15.01 -2.21
CA PHE A 234 -15.79 -14.88 -1.17
C PHE A 234 -16.29 -14.05 0.02
N LEU A 235 -16.95 -12.92 -0.26
CA LEU A 235 -17.58 -12.07 0.77
C LEU A 235 -18.72 -12.80 1.50
N ASP A 236 -19.55 -13.56 0.78
CA ASP A 236 -20.60 -14.40 1.40
C ASP A 236 -19.99 -15.39 2.37
N ARG A 237 -18.94 -16.11 1.98
CA ARG A 237 -18.25 -17.09 2.83
C ARG A 237 -17.62 -16.42 4.07
N MET A 238 -17.02 -15.24 3.90
CA MET A 238 -16.47 -14.48 5.01
C MET A 238 -17.56 -14.04 6.01
N MET A 239 -18.70 -13.54 5.53
CA MET A 239 -19.82 -13.15 6.39
C MET A 239 -20.40 -14.35 7.13
N GLU A 240 -20.50 -15.52 6.48
CA GLU A 240 -20.92 -16.75 7.13
C GLU A 240 -20.01 -17.13 8.30
N SER A 241 -18.70 -16.95 8.15
CA SER A 241 -17.73 -17.17 9.23
C SER A 241 -17.99 -16.23 10.41
N TYR A 242 -18.11 -14.94 10.16
CA TYR A 242 -18.37 -13.95 11.23
C TYR A 242 -19.74 -14.13 11.89
N ASN A 243 -20.76 -14.52 11.17
CA ASN A 243 -22.10 -14.76 11.71
C ASN A 243 -22.16 -15.97 12.67
N ARG A 244 -21.15 -16.85 12.65
CA ARG A 244 -21.01 -17.96 13.59
C ARG A 244 -20.39 -17.54 14.93
N LEU A 245 -19.79 -16.34 14.99
CA LEU A 245 -19.17 -15.84 16.20
C LEU A 245 -20.21 -15.11 17.07
N ASP A 246 -20.15 -15.38 18.39
CA ASP A 246 -20.89 -14.59 19.38
C ASP A 246 -20.10 -13.31 19.73
N THR A 247 -19.97 -12.40 18.77
CA THR A 247 -19.27 -11.13 18.97
C THR A 247 -20.10 -9.96 18.43
N LYS A 248 -20.02 -8.82 19.15
CA LYS A 248 -20.59 -7.55 18.71
C LYS A 248 -19.57 -6.66 17.99
N LYS A 249 -18.31 -7.07 17.97
CA LYS A 249 -17.23 -6.30 17.31
C LYS A 249 -17.37 -6.49 15.80
N LYS A 250 -17.50 -5.39 15.08
CA LYS A 250 -17.44 -5.35 13.61
C LYS A 250 -16.02 -5.01 13.19
N PRO A 251 -15.28 -5.92 12.57
CA PRO A 251 -13.99 -5.56 11.99
C PRO A 251 -14.18 -4.61 10.81
N ILE A 252 -13.13 -3.90 10.47
CA ILE A 252 -13.12 -3.05 9.28
C ILE A 252 -12.85 -3.93 8.06
N LEU A 253 -13.75 -3.88 7.09
CA LEU A 253 -13.54 -4.46 5.75
C LEU A 253 -13.26 -3.32 4.78
N TRP A 254 -12.00 -3.22 4.29
CA TRP A 254 -11.67 -2.15 3.35
C TRP A 254 -11.37 -2.69 1.95
N PHE A 255 -11.73 -1.87 0.96
CA PHE A 255 -11.45 -2.11 -0.44
C PHE A 255 -10.53 -1.03 -0.98
N VAL A 256 -9.49 -1.41 -1.73
CA VAL A 256 -8.71 -0.47 -2.54
C VAL A 256 -9.04 -0.75 -3.99
N THR A 257 -9.75 0.16 -4.65
CA THR A 257 -10.28 -0.03 -5.99
C THR A 257 -9.89 1.12 -6.93
N ASN A 258 -9.71 0.84 -8.21
CA ASN A 258 -9.53 1.87 -9.22
C ASN A 258 -10.87 2.56 -9.59
N LEU A 259 -11.98 2.04 -9.10
CA LEU A 259 -13.35 2.52 -9.28
C LEU A 259 -13.76 2.69 -10.76
N ASN A 260 -13.09 2.00 -11.69
CA ASN A 260 -13.36 2.03 -13.13
C ASN A 260 -14.34 0.92 -13.56
N ALA A 261 -14.88 0.15 -12.63
CA ALA A 261 -15.82 -0.94 -12.91
C ALA A 261 -17.08 -0.43 -13.62
N SER A 262 -17.71 -1.31 -14.39
CA SER A 262 -18.96 -0.98 -15.09
C SER A 262 -20.07 -0.62 -14.12
N GLU A 263 -21.05 0.14 -14.59
CA GLU A 263 -22.24 0.54 -13.79
C GLU A 263 -22.92 -0.67 -13.15
N LYS A 264 -23.10 -1.75 -13.93
CA LYS A 264 -23.71 -2.99 -13.43
C LYS A 264 -22.96 -3.59 -12.22
N ILE A 265 -21.64 -3.52 -12.22
CA ILE A 265 -20.82 -4.05 -11.11
C ILE A 265 -20.95 -3.14 -9.89
N ILE A 266 -20.91 -1.82 -10.08
CA ILE A 266 -21.04 -0.84 -9.00
C ILE A 266 -22.46 -0.88 -8.41
N ASP A 267 -23.49 -1.02 -9.23
CA ASP A 267 -24.87 -1.18 -8.73
C ASP A 267 -25.01 -2.44 -7.89
N ARG A 268 -24.48 -3.57 -8.37
CA ARG A 268 -24.46 -4.81 -7.59
C ARG A 268 -23.73 -4.64 -6.26
N PHE A 269 -22.58 -3.97 -6.25
CA PHE A 269 -21.83 -3.71 -5.00
C PHE A 269 -22.61 -2.79 -4.07
N TYR A 270 -23.24 -1.73 -4.61
CA TYR A 270 -24.06 -0.81 -3.85
C TYR A 270 -25.27 -1.52 -3.18
N GLU A 271 -25.96 -2.40 -3.92
CA GLU A 271 -27.05 -3.23 -3.41
C GLU A 271 -26.58 -4.24 -2.36
N TYR A 272 -25.29 -4.59 -2.39
CA TYR A 272 -24.68 -5.54 -1.45
C TYR A 272 -24.21 -4.88 -0.14
N LEU A 273 -24.03 -3.55 -0.12
CA LEU A 273 -23.56 -2.80 1.05
C LEU A 273 -24.38 -3.02 2.32
N PRO A 274 -25.74 -3.04 2.29
CA PRO A 274 -26.51 -3.29 3.50
C PRO A 274 -26.12 -4.60 4.21
N LYS A 275 -25.95 -5.67 3.43
CA LYS A 275 -25.55 -7.00 3.94
C LYS A 275 -24.14 -6.97 4.54
N LEU A 276 -23.19 -6.29 3.88
CA LEU A 276 -21.84 -6.12 4.42
C LEU A 276 -21.82 -5.29 5.70
N CYS A 277 -22.60 -4.20 5.73
CA CYS A 277 -22.66 -3.30 6.88
C CYS A 277 -23.34 -3.92 8.12
N GLU A 278 -24.06 -5.03 7.99
CA GLU A 278 -24.53 -5.81 9.14
C GLU A 278 -23.39 -6.45 9.91
N VAL A 279 -22.34 -6.91 9.21
CA VAL A 279 -21.22 -7.68 9.76
C VAL A 279 -19.98 -6.80 9.98
N PHE A 280 -19.70 -5.86 9.08
CA PHE A 280 -18.47 -5.08 9.04
C PHE A 280 -18.71 -3.57 9.17
N GLN A 281 -17.64 -2.84 9.54
CA GLN A 281 -17.48 -1.46 9.12
C GLN A 281 -16.80 -1.45 7.75
N VAL A 282 -17.50 -0.98 6.72
CA VAL A 282 -17.02 -1.05 5.33
C VAL A 282 -16.34 0.26 4.93
N GLU A 283 -15.10 0.16 4.44
CA GLU A 283 -14.37 1.30 3.88
C GLU A 283 -14.07 1.06 2.39
N VAL A 284 -14.36 2.02 1.54
CA VAL A 284 -13.95 1.97 0.12
C VAL A 284 -13.00 3.12 -0.16
N HIS A 285 -11.79 2.80 -0.58
CA HIS A 285 -10.75 3.76 -0.96
C HIS A 285 -10.53 3.71 -2.47
N ALA A 286 -11.04 4.72 -3.17
CA ALA A 286 -10.85 4.86 -4.60
C ALA A 286 -9.46 5.39 -4.91
N SER A 287 -8.71 4.64 -5.72
CA SER A 287 -7.33 4.97 -6.06
C SER A 287 -7.30 6.04 -7.13
N ILE A 288 -6.85 7.25 -6.78
CA ILE A 288 -6.73 8.39 -7.70
C ILE A 288 -5.76 9.43 -7.14
N GLU A 289 -5.02 10.12 -7.98
CA GLU A 289 -4.04 11.14 -7.57
C GLU A 289 -4.02 12.38 -8.48
N SER A 290 -4.90 12.44 -9.47
CA SER A 290 -4.95 13.54 -10.44
C SER A 290 -6.37 13.71 -11.00
N PHE A 291 -6.54 14.61 -11.95
CA PHE A 291 -7.84 15.00 -12.48
C PHE A 291 -7.94 14.81 -14.01
N GLY A 292 -9.11 14.40 -14.50
CA GLY A 292 -9.46 14.37 -15.91
C GLY A 292 -8.45 13.58 -16.77
N LYS A 293 -8.01 14.16 -17.87
CA LYS A 293 -7.06 13.55 -18.81
C LYS A 293 -5.72 13.19 -18.18
N LYS A 294 -5.26 13.95 -17.17
CA LYS A 294 -4.05 13.63 -16.43
C LYS A 294 -4.21 12.34 -15.63
N ALA A 295 -5.36 12.16 -14.98
CA ALA A 295 -5.68 10.90 -14.29
C ALA A 295 -5.79 9.72 -15.26
N GLU A 296 -6.41 9.89 -16.43
CA GLU A 296 -6.53 8.88 -17.47
C GLU A 296 -5.15 8.48 -18.06
N TYR A 297 -4.22 9.43 -18.19
CA TYR A 297 -2.86 9.14 -18.62
C TYR A 297 -2.08 8.37 -17.55
N ILE A 298 -2.08 8.84 -16.30
CA ILE A 298 -1.37 8.17 -15.20
C ILE A 298 -1.92 6.76 -14.98
N ARG A 299 -3.24 6.61 -15.06
CA ARG A 299 -3.97 5.34 -14.88
C ARG A 299 -4.54 4.85 -16.20
N PHE A 300 -3.67 4.53 -17.15
CA PHE A 300 -4.06 4.17 -18.51
C PHE A 300 -5.14 3.08 -18.53
N GLY A 301 -6.26 3.41 -19.16
CA GLY A 301 -7.49 2.60 -19.18
C GLY A 301 -8.60 3.14 -18.28
N LEU A 302 -8.28 4.09 -17.40
CA LEU A 302 -9.29 4.80 -16.60
C LEU A 302 -10.21 5.62 -17.52
N ASN A 303 -11.50 5.61 -17.21
CA ASN A 303 -12.47 6.56 -17.76
C ASN A 303 -12.89 7.51 -16.63
N TRP A 304 -12.49 8.78 -16.74
CA TRP A 304 -12.70 9.78 -15.70
C TRP A 304 -14.19 10.00 -15.36
N ASP A 305 -15.04 10.07 -16.38
CA ASP A 305 -16.48 10.30 -16.16
C ASP A 305 -17.13 9.12 -15.44
N ARG A 306 -16.71 7.89 -15.78
CA ARG A 306 -17.14 6.68 -15.09
C ARG A 306 -16.68 6.67 -13.64
N PHE A 307 -15.41 7.03 -13.40
CA PHE A 307 -14.86 7.14 -12.06
C PHE A 307 -15.67 8.11 -11.20
N VAL A 308 -15.91 9.32 -11.68
CA VAL A 308 -16.70 10.35 -10.97
C VAL A 308 -18.14 9.88 -10.71
N ARG A 309 -18.78 9.28 -11.70
CA ARG A 309 -20.14 8.72 -11.53
C ARG A 309 -20.16 7.64 -10.44
N ASN A 310 -19.21 6.72 -10.47
CA ASN A 310 -19.12 5.64 -9.49
C ASN A 310 -18.82 6.17 -8.08
N ALA A 311 -17.95 7.19 -7.95
CA ALA A 311 -17.67 7.86 -6.67
C ALA A 311 -18.94 8.53 -6.11
N ASN A 312 -19.69 9.26 -6.95
CA ASN A 312 -20.98 9.84 -6.56
C ASN A 312 -21.98 8.78 -6.09
N LYS A 313 -22.08 7.66 -6.81
CA LYS A 313 -22.96 6.54 -6.43
C LYS A 313 -22.61 6.01 -5.03
N LEU A 314 -21.35 5.74 -4.75
CA LEU A 314 -20.94 5.22 -3.44
C LEU A 314 -21.09 6.28 -2.34
N CYS A 315 -20.78 7.56 -2.62
CA CYS A 315 -20.95 8.64 -1.65
C CYS A 315 -22.43 8.87 -1.29
N SER A 316 -23.38 8.52 -2.16
CA SER A 316 -24.81 8.64 -1.90
C SER A 316 -25.38 7.60 -0.92
N TYR A 317 -24.62 6.57 -0.54
CA TYR A 317 -25.07 5.56 0.40
C TYR A 317 -25.37 6.16 1.78
N GLU A 318 -26.54 5.88 2.32
CA GLU A 318 -27.07 6.62 3.49
C GLU A 318 -26.43 6.25 4.83
N ASP A 319 -26.02 4.99 5.02
CA ASP A 319 -25.39 4.54 6.28
C ASP A 319 -23.98 5.11 6.42
N LYS A 320 -23.88 6.28 7.04
CA LYS A 320 -22.58 6.96 7.30
C LYS A 320 -21.86 6.42 8.53
N LYS A 321 -22.49 5.54 9.29
CA LYS A 321 -21.89 4.94 10.48
C LYS A 321 -21.07 3.69 10.15
N ASN A 322 -21.61 2.85 9.28
CA ASN A 322 -20.97 1.57 8.95
C ASN A 322 -20.33 1.55 7.55
N PHE A 323 -20.52 2.61 6.74
CA PHE A 323 -19.90 2.75 5.43
C PHE A 323 -19.13 4.07 5.30
N HIS A 324 -17.86 3.98 4.96
CA HIS A 324 -16.96 5.11 4.74
C HIS A 324 -16.39 5.07 3.33
N PHE A 325 -16.30 6.24 2.71
CA PHE A 325 -15.71 6.41 1.40
C PHE A 325 -14.52 7.38 1.48
N GLY A 326 -13.49 7.11 0.71
CA GLY A 326 -12.33 7.96 0.62
C GLY A 326 -11.48 7.69 -0.61
N PHE A 327 -10.34 8.33 -0.66
CA PHE A 327 -9.39 8.20 -1.74
C PHE A 327 -8.04 7.67 -1.23
N GLN A 328 -7.41 6.85 -2.07
CA GLN A 328 -6.03 6.40 -1.91
C GLN A 328 -5.19 7.14 -2.94
N ILE A 329 -4.39 8.10 -2.48
CA ILE A 329 -3.61 9.02 -3.31
C ILE A 329 -2.18 8.51 -3.39
N ALA A 330 -1.77 8.02 -4.57
CA ALA A 330 -0.39 7.58 -4.84
C ALA A 330 0.40 8.72 -5.51
N ASN A 331 0.88 9.67 -4.70
CA ASN A 331 1.60 10.82 -5.25
C ASN A 331 2.85 10.39 -6.00
N ASN A 332 2.92 10.83 -7.23
CA ASN A 332 3.99 10.53 -8.17
C ASN A 332 4.42 11.79 -8.94
N SER A 333 5.48 11.68 -9.71
CA SER A 333 6.06 12.81 -10.44
C SER A 333 5.09 13.51 -11.41
N MET A 334 3.97 12.88 -11.80
CA MET A 334 2.98 13.49 -12.71
C MET A 334 1.73 13.98 -11.98
N SER A 335 1.46 13.50 -10.77
CA SER A 335 0.22 13.79 -10.05
C SER A 335 0.12 15.25 -9.60
N ILE A 336 1.26 15.90 -9.33
CA ILE A 336 1.37 17.21 -8.67
C ILE A 336 0.54 18.27 -9.39
N THR A 337 0.58 18.31 -10.72
CA THR A 337 -0.06 19.39 -11.50
C THR A 337 -1.59 19.20 -11.69
N GLY A 338 -2.13 18.06 -11.32
CA GLY A 338 -3.57 17.81 -11.33
C GLY A 338 -4.17 17.59 -9.94
N LEU A 339 -3.35 17.69 -8.90
CA LEU A 339 -3.74 17.36 -7.53
C LEU A 339 -4.78 18.33 -6.97
N LEU A 340 -4.62 19.66 -7.19
CA LEU A 340 -5.57 20.65 -6.72
C LEU A 340 -6.97 20.43 -7.26
N ASP A 341 -7.09 20.15 -8.56
CA ASP A 341 -8.39 19.96 -9.19
C ASP A 341 -9.06 18.66 -8.68
N PHE A 342 -8.27 17.61 -8.44
CA PHE A 342 -8.76 16.40 -7.79
C PHE A 342 -9.24 16.68 -6.34
N ILE A 343 -8.48 17.44 -5.54
CA ILE A 343 -8.86 17.80 -4.16
C ILE A 343 -10.18 18.60 -4.13
N LYS A 344 -10.43 19.47 -5.13
CA LYS A 344 -11.71 20.14 -5.27
C LYS A 344 -12.86 19.15 -5.51
N VAL A 345 -12.66 18.11 -6.35
CA VAL A 345 -13.65 17.05 -6.54
C VAL A 345 -13.94 16.31 -5.23
N ALA A 346 -12.91 15.96 -4.46
CA ALA A 346 -13.09 15.33 -3.15
C ALA A 346 -13.89 16.21 -2.19
N LYS A 347 -13.64 17.53 -2.21
CA LYS A 347 -14.39 18.51 -1.40
C LYS A 347 -15.84 18.64 -1.85
N ASP A 348 -16.10 18.68 -3.14
CA ASP A 348 -17.45 18.74 -3.69
C ASP A 348 -18.27 17.51 -3.31
N LEU A 349 -17.68 16.31 -3.34
CA LEU A 349 -18.32 15.08 -2.85
C LEU A 349 -18.67 15.17 -1.36
N GLN A 350 -17.72 15.64 -0.53
CA GLN A 350 -17.96 15.85 0.90
C GLN A 350 -19.16 16.81 1.12
N ASP A 351 -19.16 17.93 0.41
CA ASP A 351 -20.17 18.97 0.59
C ASP A 351 -21.56 18.54 0.06
N THR A 352 -21.59 17.81 -1.05
CA THR A 352 -22.82 17.31 -1.66
C THR A 352 -23.50 16.28 -0.76
N TYR A 353 -22.73 15.29 -0.30
CA TYR A 353 -23.28 14.15 0.45
C TYR A 353 -23.21 14.33 1.96
N LYS A 354 -22.66 15.44 2.46
CA LYS A 354 -22.46 15.71 3.90
C LYS A 354 -21.79 14.53 4.62
N ARG A 355 -20.73 14.00 4.03
CA ARG A 355 -19.99 12.81 4.47
C ARG A 355 -18.51 13.13 4.61
N GLY A 356 -17.86 12.63 5.67
CA GLY A 356 -16.40 12.67 5.75
C GLY A 356 -15.75 11.88 4.61
N ILE A 357 -14.80 12.51 3.93
CA ILE A 357 -14.01 11.87 2.86
C ILE A 357 -12.58 11.68 3.35
N THR A 358 -12.17 10.43 3.42
CA THR A 358 -10.80 10.06 3.82
C THR A 358 -9.83 10.34 2.66
N LEU A 359 -8.68 10.94 2.95
CA LEU A 359 -7.59 11.19 2.01
C LEU A 359 -6.34 10.38 2.43
N LYS A 360 -6.36 9.08 2.21
CA LYS A 360 -5.16 8.26 2.41
C LYS A 360 -4.11 8.58 1.37
N HIS A 361 -2.88 8.74 1.79
CA HIS A 361 -1.82 9.21 0.91
C HIS A 361 -0.54 8.41 1.10
N ASN A 362 0.18 8.23 0.02
CA ASN A 362 1.52 7.70 0.00
C ASN A 362 2.32 8.32 -1.14
N ILE A 363 3.63 8.13 -1.12
CA ILE A 363 4.52 8.56 -2.18
C ILE A 363 5.01 7.35 -2.98
N VAL A 364 4.99 7.47 -4.30
CA VAL A 364 5.61 6.47 -5.17
C VAL A 364 7.12 6.66 -5.16
N THR A 365 7.84 5.64 -4.71
CA THR A 365 9.31 5.65 -4.60
C THR A 365 9.98 4.66 -5.53
N ILE A 366 9.21 3.73 -6.10
CA ILE A 366 9.70 2.69 -7.02
C ILE A 366 8.67 2.51 -8.15
N PRO A 367 9.10 2.60 -9.41
CA PRO A 367 10.43 3.03 -9.88
C PRO A 367 10.74 4.48 -9.50
N GLU A 368 12.02 4.79 -9.20
CA GLU A 368 12.43 6.08 -8.64
C GLU A 368 12.08 7.28 -9.53
N PHE A 369 12.02 7.11 -10.85
CA PHE A 369 11.61 8.16 -11.78
C PHE A 369 10.11 8.54 -11.67
N HIS A 370 9.30 7.77 -10.96
CA HIS A 370 7.95 8.17 -10.58
C HIS A 370 7.90 8.98 -9.28
N SER A 371 8.98 9.06 -8.53
CA SER A 371 8.98 9.87 -7.31
C SER A 371 8.81 11.35 -7.64
N PRO A 372 7.95 12.10 -6.93
CA PRO A 372 7.86 13.55 -7.10
C PRO A 372 9.15 14.27 -6.73
N MET A 373 10.05 13.60 -6.00
CA MET A 373 11.35 14.16 -5.60
C MET A 373 12.34 14.38 -6.75
N ILE A 374 12.07 13.81 -7.95
CA ILE A 374 12.91 14.07 -9.13
C ILE A 374 12.61 15.41 -9.80
N LEU A 375 11.47 16.02 -9.46
CA LEU A 375 11.02 17.28 -10.06
C LEU A 375 11.92 18.45 -9.62
N THR A 376 12.02 19.46 -10.46
CA THR A 376 12.74 20.70 -10.13
C THR A 376 11.90 21.56 -9.18
N LYS A 377 12.57 22.48 -8.46
CA LYS A 377 11.93 23.40 -7.50
C LYS A 377 10.75 24.20 -8.08
N ASP A 378 10.74 24.42 -9.39
CA ASP A 378 9.67 25.17 -10.07
C ASP A 378 8.31 24.47 -9.98
N PHE A 379 8.30 23.15 -9.74
CA PHE A 379 7.06 22.39 -9.55
C PHE A 379 6.45 22.59 -8.17
N ALA A 380 7.19 23.10 -7.19
CA ALA A 380 6.67 23.36 -5.87
C ALA A 380 5.48 24.34 -5.87
N LYS A 381 5.41 25.24 -6.85
CA LYS A 381 4.28 26.18 -7.01
C LYS A 381 2.92 25.49 -7.10
N TYR A 382 2.83 24.31 -7.73
CA TYR A 382 1.58 23.54 -7.83
C TYR A 382 1.16 23.00 -6.47
N LEU A 383 2.12 22.66 -5.61
CA LEU A 383 1.85 22.25 -4.24
C LEU A 383 1.56 23.44 -3.33
N ASP A 384 2.15 24.62 -3.59
CA ASP A 384 1.75 25.86 -2.91
C ASP A 384 0.26 26.14 -3.11
N GLU A 385 -0.26 25.99 -4.34
CA GLU A 385 -1.68 26.16 -4.64
C GLU A 385 -2.57 25.16 -3.87
N VAL A 386 -2.12 23.91 -3.69
CA VAL A 386 -2.83 22.89 -2.90
C VAL A 386 -2.83 23.27 -1.42
N VAL A 387 -1.68 23.63 -0.86
CA VAL A 387 -1.54 24.06 0.53
C VAL A 387 -2.39 25.30 0.80
N ASP A 388 -2.27 26.33 -0.04
CA ASP A 388 -3.07 27.55 0.05
C ASP A 388 -4.59 27.30 0.01
N TYR A 389 -5.02 26.34 -0.80
CA TYR A 389 -6.43 25.95 -0.87
C TYR A 389 -6.88 25.24 0.41
N LEU A 390 -6.09 24.28 0.90
CA LEU A 390 -6.41 23.51 2.10
C LEU A 390 -6.42 24.37 3.37
N GLU A 391 -5.44 25.29 3.52
CA GLU A 391 -5.38 26.22 4.66
C GLU A 391 -6.57 27.19 4.73
N LYS A 392 -7.16 27.53 3.58
CA LYS A 392 -8.36 28.37 3.51
C LYS A 392 -9.66 27.65 3.80
N LEU A 393 -9.62 26.30 3.82
CA LEU A 393 -10.80 25.53 4.16
C LEU A 393 -11.11 25.69 5.65
N PRO A 394 -12.34 26.00 6.03
CA PRO A 394 -12.70 26.17 7.43
C PRO A 394 -12.56 24.81 8.16
N VAL A 395 -11.71 24.73 9.15
CA VAL A 395 -11.48 23.53 9.99
C VAL A 395 -12.80 22.95 10.52
N ASN A 396 -13.74 23.81 10.89
CA ASN A 396 -15.07 23.41 11.40
C ASN A 396 -16.01 22.78 10.34
N ARG A 397 -15.60 22.70 9.08
CA ARG A 397 -16.39 22.09 8.00
C ARG A 397 -15.82 20.74 7.54
N MET A 398 -14.71 20.32 8.12
CA MET A 398 -14.18 18.98 7.86
C MET A 398 -14.99 17.97 8.66
N LEU A 399 -15.68 17.09 7.98
CA LEU A 399 -16.44 16.03 8.62
C LEU A 399 -15.47 14.95 9.11
N PRO A 400 -15.73 14.36 10.29
CA PRO A 400 -14.84 13.35 10.84
C PRO A 400 -14.74 12.12 9.93
N VAL A 401 -13.56 11.57 9.88
CA VAL A 401 -13.24 10.31 9.19
C VAL A 401 -12.73 9.28 10.20
N PRO A 402 -12.92 7.98 9.97
CA PRO A 402 -12.55 6.95 10.94
C PRO A 402 -11.05 6.77 11.09
N ASP A 403 -10.28 7.08 10.05
CA ASP A 403 -8.83 6.92 10.03
C ASP A 403 -8.14 8.27 10.30
N PRO A 404 -7.43 8.42 11.44
CA PRO A 404 -6.76 9.68 11.76
C PRO A 404 -5.67 10.07 10.76
N LEU A 405 -5.06 9.12 10.06
CA LEU A 405 -4.07 9.37 9.01
C LEU A 405 -4.71 9.76 7.67
N GLY A 406 -6.02 9.61 7.54
CA GLY A 406 -6.79 9.98 6.35
C GLY A 406 -7.51 11.31 6.50
N THR A 407 -7.22 12.11 7.52
CA THR A 407 -7.82 13.44 7.69
C THR A 407 -7.28 14.44 6.68
N TRP A 408 -8.01 15.51 6.47
CA TRP A 408 -7.54 16.62 5.61
C TRP A 408 -6.35 17.35 6.22
N GLU A 409 -6.27 17.43 7.55
CA GLU A 409 -5.16 17.98 8.29
C GLU A 409 -3.89 17.14 8.11
N SER A 410 -3.99 15.83 8.24
CA SER A 410 -2.88 14.90 7.98
C SER A 410 -2.40 15.01 6.54
N PHE A 411 -3.33 15.12 5.59
CA PHE A 411 -3.00 15.31 4.18
C PHE A 411 -2.30 16.66 3.94
N LEU A 412 -2.76 17.75 4.57
CA LEU A 412 -2.13 19.07 4.49
C LEU A 412 -0.69 19.04 5.03
N GLU A 413 -0.47 18.46 6.18
CA GLU A 413 0.87 18.32 6.77
C GLU A 413 1.79 17.54 5.82
N TRP A 414 1.30 16.42 5.31
CA TRP A 414 2.06 15.56 4.42
C TRP A 414 2.42 16.24 3.09
N ILE A 415 1.47 16.93 2.43
CA ILE A 415 1.73 17.62 1.16
C ILE A 415 2.65 18.82 1.36
N THR A 416 2.59 19.48 2.52
CA THR A 416 3.51 20.54 2.93
C THR A 416 4.95 20.02 3.00
N ASN A 417 5.15 18.86 3.60
CA ASN A 417 6.46 18.20 3.69
C ASN A 417 7.04 17.86 2.31
N ILE A 418 6.21 17.38 1.37
CA ILE A 418 6.63 17.10 -0.01
C ILE A 418 7.01 18.41 -0.72
N ARG A 419 6.19 19.45 -0.61
CA ARG A 419 6.45 20.77 -1.17
C ARG A 419 7.80 21.32 -0.71
N ASP A 420 8.04 21.30 0.59
CA ASP A 420 9.25 21.83 1.19
C ASP A 420 10.48 21.00 0.81
N SER A 421 10.33 19.67 0.69
CA SER A 421 11.39 18.82 0.19
C SER A 421 11.77 19.17 -1.27
N ILE A 422 10.78 19.45 -2.13
CA ILE A 422 11.03 19.86 -3.52
C ILE A 422 11.67 21.27 -3.56
N LYS A 423 11.22 22.21 -2.73
CA LYS A 423 11.78 23.58 -2.66
C LYS A 423 13.24 23.62 -2.19
N ASN A 424 13.57 22.74 -1.25
CA ASN A 424 14.87 22.73 -0.57
C ASN A 424 15.89 21.78 -1.21
N GLN A 425 15.63 21.32 -2.43
CA GLN A 425 16.59 20.50 -3.17
C GLN A 425 17.85 21.31 -3.47
N GLU A 426 18.99 20.88 -2.93
CA GLU A 426 20.31 21.44 -3.18
C GLU A 426 21.18 20.40 -3.91
N GLY A 427 21.56 20.72 -5.15
CA GLY A 427 22.51 19.92 -5.94
C GLY A 427 21.93 18.59 -6.48
N GLU A 428 22.82 17.62 -6.70
CA GLU A 428 22.50 16.32 -7.33
C GLU A 428 22.04 15.25 -6.35
N LYS A 429 22.17 15.50 -5.04
CA LYS A 429 21.71 14.58 -3.99
C LYS A 429 20.35 15.04 -3.49
N ILE A 430 19.36 14.19 -3.72
CA ILE A 430 18.01 14.38 -3.22
C ILE A 430 17.77 13.34 -2.14
N ASP A 431 17.39 13.79 -0.96
CA ASP A 431 16.89 12.92 0.08
C ASP A 431 15.74 12.09 -0.50
N TRP A 432 15.69 10.76 -0.21
CA TRP A 432 14.65 9.84 -0.69
C TRP A 432 14.89 9.16 -2.05
N VAL A 433 15.92 9.54 -2.75
CA VAL A 433 16.32 8.92 -4.02
C VAL A 433 17.68 8.25 -3.81
N SER A 434 17.80 6.97 -4.16
CA SER A 434 19.01 6.19 -3.86
C SER A 434 20.12 6.33 -4.89
N GLY A 435 19.85 7.01 -6.00
CA GLY A 435 20.75 7.14 -7.13
C GLY A 435 21.09 8.58 -7.51
N ASP A 436 21.89 8.72 -8.55
CA ASP A 436 22.13 9.98 -9.23
C ASP A 436 20.83 10.49 -9.87
N VAL A 437 20.36 11.64 -9.45
CA VAL A 437 19.11 12.25 -9.91
C VAL A 437 19.08 12.48 -11.42
N ASN A 438 20.22 12.78 -12.03
CA ASN A 438 20.30 13.00 -13.47
C ASN A 438 20.09 11.69 -14.24
N ASN A 439 20.62 10.58 -13.76
CA ASN A 439 20.35 9.26 -14.31
C ASN A 439 18.88 8.87 -14.17
N ILE A 440 18.24 9.23 -13.06
CA ILE A 440 16.83 8.95 -12.83
C ILE A 440 15.94 9.81 -13.71
N ARG A 441 16.28 11.10 -13.90
CA ARG A 441 15.62 11.99 -14.85
C ARG A 441 15.78 11.52 -16.30
N ALA A 442 16.96 11.04 -16.68
CA ALA A 442 17.15 10.40 -17.99
C ALA A 442 16.23 9.19 -18.16
N SER A 443 16.10 8.34 -17.13
CA SER A 443 15.20 7.19 -17.12
C SER A 443 13.72 7.60 -17.18
N PHE A 444 13.33 8.74 -16.60
CA PHE A 444 12.00 9.32 -16.74
C PHE A 444 11.66 9.56 -18.21
N TYR A 445 12.51 10.26 -18.96
CA TYR A 445 12.29 10.51 -20.38
C TYR A 445 12.22 9.21 -21.19
N GLU A 446 13.19 8.31 -21.01
CA GLU A 446 13.27 7.04 -21.72
C GLU A 446 12.01 6.20 -21.51
N TRP A 447 11.52 6.13 -20.27
CA TRP A 447 10.35 5.35 -19.93
C TRP A 447 9.06 5.96 -20.50
N PHE A 448 8.85 7.29 -20.38
CA PHE A 448 7.64 7.93 -20.89
C PHE A 448 7.61 8.00 -22.41
N LYS A 449 8.75 8.07 -23.08
CA LYS A 449 8.83 7.89 -24.51
C LYS A 449 8.32 6.53 -24.94
N LYS A 450 8.79 5.46 -24.30
CA LYS A 450 8.30 4.09 -24.54
C LYS A 450 6.81 3.95 -24.24
N TYR A 451 6.35 4.56 -23.16
CA TYR A 451 4.97 4.56 -22.73
C TYR A 451 4.05 5.17 -23.80
N ASP A 452 4.41 6.33 -24.31
CA ASP A 452 3.68 7.03 -25.35
C ASP A 452 3.61 6.22 -26.64
N GLU A 453 4.75 5.71 -27.10
CA GLU A 453 4.85 4.88 -28.32
C GLU A 453 3.98 3.62 -28.24
N ARG A 454 3.94 2.95 -27.09
CA ARG A 454 3.20 1.69 -26.92
C ARG A 454 1.70 1.88 -26.79
N ARG A 455 1.28 3.03 -26.32
CA ARG A 455 -0.11 3.35 -25.95
C ARG A 455 -0.76 4.38 -26.86
N GLU A 456 -0.02 4.87 -27.84
CA GLU A 456 -0.48 5.87 -28.82
C GLU A 456 -1.01 7.14 -28.11
N VAL A 457 -0.27 7.60 -27.11
CA VAL A 457 -0.56 8.83 -26.34
C VAL A 457 0.64 9.77 -26.41
N ASN A 458 0.48 11.01 -25.90
CA ASN A 458 1.54 11.99 -25.91
C ASN A 458 1.62 12.70 -24.54
N PHE A 459 2.73 12.51 -23.85
CA PHE A 459 2.98 13.11 -22.55
C PHE A 459 2.79 14.63 -22.54
N LEU A 460 3.40 15.33 -23.52
CA LEU A 460 3.36 16.81 -23.55
C LEU A 460 2.01 17.38 -24.01
N GLU A 461 1.14 16.59 -24.65
CA GLU A 461 -0.24 17.01 -24.90
C GLU A 461 -1.08 16.99 -23.63
N VAL A 462 -0.82 16.04 -22.72
CA VAL A 462 -1.55 15.89 -21.45
C VAL A 462 -0.93 16.79 -20.37
N PHE A 463 0.39 16.94 -20.37
CA PHE A 463 1.16 17.68 -19.37
C PHE A 463 2.03 18.78 -20.03
N PRO A 464 1.44 19.79 -20.68
CA PRO A 464 2.22 20.84 -21.37
C PRO A 464 3.13 21.63 -20.43
N GLU A 465 2.79 21.72 -19.16
CA GLU A 465 3.57 22.37 -18.11
C GLU A 465 4.90 21.68 -17.79
N TYR A 466 5.06 20.42 -18.20
CA TYR A 466 6.31 19.64 -18.03
C TYR A 466 7.32 19.85 -19.17
N LYS A 467 7.01 20.69 -20.17
CA LYS A 467 7.80 20.77 -21.40
C LYS A 467 9.30 21.03 -21.14
N GLU A 468 9.63 21.98 -20.28
CA GLU A 468 11.02 22.30 -19.95
C GLU A 468 11.71 21.15 -19.21
N PHE A 469 11.05 20.60 -18.19
CA PHE A 469 11.53 19.45 -17.43
C PHE A 469 11.72 18.23 -18.33
N TYR A 470 10.75 17.92 -19.17
CA TYR A 470 10.80 16.76 -20.07
C TYR A 470 11.95 16.87 -21.08
N ASN A 471 12.18 18.08 -21.62
CA ASN A 471 13.30 18.35 -22.51
C ASN A 471 14.65 18.24 -21.81
N SER A 472 14.78 18.73 -20.57
CA SER A 472 16.00 18.55 -19.80
C SER A 472 16.28 17.08 -19.49
N CYS A 473 15.24 16.28 -19.21
CA CYS A 473 15.37 14.83 -19.04
C CYS A 473 15.82 14.14 -20.35
N LYS A 474 15.35 14.63 -21.50
CA LYS A 474 15.77 14.14 -22.82
C LYS A 474 17.27 14.39 -23.05
N GLU A 475 17.75 15.61 -22.78
CA GLU A 475 19.17 15.96 -22.92
C GLU A 475 20.05 15.07 -22.04
N LEU A 476 19.64 14.83 -20.78
CA LEU A 476 20.34 13.92 -19.87
C LEU A 476 20.36 12.47 -20.39
N CYS A 477 19.28 12.02 -21.03
CA CYS A 477 19.22 10.72 -21.66
C CYS A 477 20.17 10.61 -22.87
N GLU A 478 20.26 11.64 -23.69
CA GLU A 478 21.17 11.71 -24.85
C GLU A 478 22.64 11.68 -24.41
N VAL A 479 22.99 12.42 -23.37
CA VAL A 479 24.34 12.39 -22.75
C VAL A 479 24.66 10.99 -22.21
N LYS A 480 23.75 10.40 -21.46
CA LYS A 480 23.92 9.05 -20.88
C LYS A 480 24.18 7.99 -21.96
N ASN A 481 23.53 8.12 -23.11
CA ASN A 481 23.65 7.17 -24.23
C ASN A 481 24.78 7.51 -25.22
N GLY A 482 25.59 8.53 -24.93
CA GLY A 482 26.72 8.94 -25.77
C GLY A 482 26.31 9.50 -27.15
N ILE A 483 25.13 10.13 -27.21
CA ILE A 483 24.58 10.74 -28.45
C ILE A 483 25.05 12.20 -28.55
N ILE A 484 25.33 12.86 -27.44
CA ILE A 484 25.87 14.20 -27.32
C ILE A 484 27.06 14.20 -26.37
#